data_b851adf890a0795e5e175d55318cb2fc
#
_entry.id   b851adf890a0795e5e175d55318cb2fc
#
_cell.length_a   1.000
_cell.length_b   1.000
_cell.length_c   1.000
_cell.angle_alpha   90.00
_cell.angle_beta   90.00
_cell.angle_gamma   90.00
#
_symmetry.space_group_name_H-M   'P 1'
#
loop_
_entity.id
_entity.type
_entity.pdbx_description
1 polymer ?
#
loop_
_entity_poly.entity_id
_entity_poly.type
_entity_poly.pdbx_seq_one_letter_code
_entity_poly.pdbx_strand_id
1 'polypeptide(L)'
;HMEATFAMMIEAIGGKARKPQADGSKAIEAGGRIIHEVGGAIMGADAKKSVTNQWNQCWEVPNVLLNDGSAFCSNADKNPTLTIMALAWRATDHLIEEMRKGNL
;
A
#
# COMPACT_ATOMS: atom_id res chain seq x y z
N HIS A 1 -1.76 23.80 -7.69
CA HIS A 1 -1.30 23.43 -9.06
C HIS A 1 -2.23 22.38 -9.68
N MET A 2 -2.35 21.21 -9.08
CA MET A 2 -3.16 20.09 -9.60
C MET A 2 -4.63 20.45 -9.77
N GLU A 3 -5.26 21.09 -8.79
CA GLU A 3 -6.66 21.54 -8.86
C GLU A 3 -6.93 22.48 -10.03
N ALA A 4 -6.04 23.44 -10.27
CA ALA A 4 -6.17 24.38 -11.38
C ALA A 4 -6.07 23.65 -12.74
N THR A 5 -5.16 22.69 -12.85
CA THR A 5 -5.01 21.88 -14.07
C THR A 5 -6.27 21.03 -14.33
N PHE A 6 -6.80 20.35 -13.32
CA PHE A 6 -8.04 19.60 -13.46
C PHE A 6 -9.25 20.47 -13.76
N ALA A 7 -9.36 21.66 -13.17
CA ALA A 7 -10.43 22.61 -13.50
C ALA A 7 -10.39 23.00 -14.98
N MET A 8 -9.22 23.35 -15.51
CA MET A 8 -9.06 23.66 -16.95
C MET A 8 -9.42 22.47 -17.85
N MET A 9 -9.02 21.24 -17.46
CA MET A 9 -9.38 20.04 -18.23
C MET A 9 -10.89 19.78 -18.24
N ILE A 10 -11.55 19.95 -17.09
CA ILE A 10 -13.00 19.78 -16.97
C ILE A 10 -13.74 20.82 -17.81
N GLU A 11 -13.31 22.09 -17.77
CA GLU A 11 -13.88 23.16 -18.58
C GLU A 11 -13.67 22.91 -20.08
N ALA A 12 -12.50 22.45 -20.49
CA ALA A 12 -12.18 22.14 -21.89
C ALA A 12 -13.09 21.06 -22.49
N ILE A 13 -13.61 20.14 -21.69
CA ILE A 13 -14.58 19.11 -22.12
C ILE A 13 -16.04 19.52 -21.89
N GLY A 14 -16.30 20.80 -21.55
CA GLY A 14 -17.66 21.35 -21.36
C GLY A 14 -18.26 21.05 -19.98
N GLY A 15 -17.48 20.59 -19.03
CA GLY A 15 -17.90 20.38 -17.64
C GLY A 15 -17.79 21.63 -16.78
N LYS A 16 -18.26 21.53 -15.53
CA LYS A 16 -18.07 22.55 -14.49
C LYS A 16 -17.34 21.96 -13.30
N ALA A 17 -16.17 22.50 -12.98
CA ALA A 17 -15.46 22.13 -11.77
C ALA A 17 -16.22 22.60 -10.53
N ARG A 18 -16.34 21.74 -9.51
CA ARG A 18 -16.79 22.19 -8.18
C ARG A 18 -15.71 23.09 -7.59
N LYS A 19 -16.13 24.13 -6.86
CA LYS A 19 -15.16 24.95 -6.13
C LYS A 19 -14.40 24.08 -5.15
N PRO A 20 -13.06 24.20 -5.07
CA PRO A 20 -12.26 23.51 -4.07
C PRO A 20 -12.76 23.87 -2.66
N GLN A 21 -12.59 22.97 -1.71
CA GLN A 21 -12.78 23.36 -0.31
C GLN A 21 -11.78 24.46 0.04
N ALA A 22 -12.26 25.56 0.60
CA ALA A 22 -11.44 26.73 0.92
C ALA A 22 -10.36 26.45 1.99
N ASP A 23 -10.50 25.35 2.71
CA ASP A 23 -9.57 24.94 3.77
C ASP A 23 -9.02 23.55 3.45
N GLY A 24 -7.77 23.51 2.97
CA GLY A 24 -7.07 22.27 2.63
C GLY A 24 -6.86 21.34 3.82
N SER A 25 -6.96 21.82 5.06
CA SER A 25 -6.87 20.97 6.25
C SER A 25 -8.02 19.96 6.36
N LYS A 26 -9.18 20.31 5.78
CA LYS A 26 -10.36 19.43 5.73
C LYS A 26 -10.30 18.40 4.60
N ALA A 27 -9.29 18.47 3.73
CA ALA A 27 -9.06 17.47 2.69
C ALA A 27 -8.28 16.25 3.20
N ILE A 28 -7.71 16.34 4.40
CA ILE A 28 -6.99 15.23 5.05
C ILE A 28 -7.95 14.56 6.01
N GLU A 29 -8.30 13.32 5.72
CA GLU A 29 -9.13 12.51 6.58
C GLU A 29 -8.32 11.90 7.73
N ALA A 30 -8.99 11.66 8.86
CA ALA A 30 -8.38 10.90 9.95
C ALA A 30 -8.14 9.44 9.55
N GLY A 31 -7.13 8.80 10.12
CA GLY A 31 -6.87 7.38 9.90
C GLY A 31 -8.11 6.51 10.17
N GLY A 32 -8.30 5.49 9.36
CA GLY A 32 -9.44 4.57 9.43
C GLY A 32 -10.76 5.11 8.83
N ARG A 33 -10.79 6.31 8.27
CA ARG A 33 -12.00 6.88 7.63
C ARG A 33 -12.12 6.59 6.15
N ILE A 34 -11.05 6.16 5.52
CA ILE A 34 -11.00 5.90 4.08
C ILE A 34 -10.32 4.55 3.84
N ILE A 35 -10.41 4.06 2.62
CA ILE A 35 -9.75 2.84 2.17
C ILE A 35 -8.24 3.03 1.96
N HIS A 36 -7.51 1.94 1.70
CA HIS A 36 -6.08 1.92 1.39
C HIS A 36 -5.16 2.16 2.60
N GLU A 37 -5.62 1.81 3.80
CA GLU A 37 -4.75 1.77 4.97
C GLU A 37 -3.66 0.71 4.77
N VAL A 38 -2.41 1.10 5.04
CA VAL A 38 -1.23 0.25 4.87
C VAL A 38 -0.24 0.43 6.01
N GLY A 39 0.78 -0.41 6.10
CA GLY A 39 1.91 -0.20 7.01
C GLY A 39 1.68 -0.71 8.44
N GLY A 40 0.63 -1.49 8.71
CA GLY A 40 0.39 -2.08 10.04
C GLY A 40 1.45 -3.11 10.47
N ALA A 41 2.14 -3.73 9.49
CA ALA A 41 3.19 -4.73 9.72
C ALA A 41 4.28 -4.63 8.63
N ILE A 42 4.94 -3.48 8.59
CA ILE A 42 5.86 -3.10 7.51
C ILE A 42 6.95 -4.14 7.25
N MET A 43 7.27 -4.34 5.97
CA MET A 43 8.42 -5.14 5.58
C MET A 43 9.72 -4.35 5.69
N GLY A 44 10.83 -5.05 5.88
CA GLY A 44 12.15 -4.42 5.92
C GLY A 44 13.29 -5.43 5.98
N ALA A 45 14.50 -4.91 5.92
CA ALA A 45 15.73 -5.70 5.99
C ALA A 45 16.24 -5.92 7.43
N ASP A 46 15.65 -5.24 8.41
CA ASP A 46 16.08 -5.27 9.80
C ASP A 46 14.90 -5.65 10.70
N ALA A 47 14.99 -6.81 11.36
CA ALA A 47 13.98 -7.33 12.28
C ALA A 47 13.68 -6.38 13.48
N LYS A 48 14.59 -5.46 13.81
CA LYS A 48 14.35 -4.47 14.86
C LYS A 48 13.50 -3.28 14.40
N LYS A 49 13.29 -3.14 13.09
CA LYS A 49 12.60 -1.99 12.48
C LYS A 49 11.44 -2.38 11.59
N SER A 50 11.19 -3.68 11.44
CA SER A 50 10.12 -4.21 10.60
C SER A 50 9.52 -5.46 11.20
N VAL A 51 8.29 -5.77 10.82
CA VAL A 51 7.56 -6.96 11.27
C VAL A 51 7.83 -8.13 10.33
N THR A 52 7.96 -7.87 9.03
CA THR A 52 8.22 -8.89 8.03
C THR A 52 9.52 -8.61 7.27
N ASN A 53 10.08 -9.68 6.69
CA ASN A 53 11.19 -9.60 5.75
C ASN A 53 10.69 -9.29 4.32
N GLN A 54 11.62 -9.27 3.35
CA GLN A 54 11.31 -9.01 1.94
C GLN A 54 10.34 -10.02 1.29
N TRP A 55 10.08 -11.16 1.93
CA TRP A 55 9.18 -12.20 1.44
C TRP A 55 7.83 -12.20 2.16
N ASN A 56 7.48 -11.11 2.83
CA ASN A 56 6.29 -10.97 3.66
C ASN A 56 6.24 -11.96 4.84
N GLN A 57 7.33 -12.63 5.16
CA GLN A 57 7.46 -13.59 6.25
C GLN A 57 7.76 -12.86 7.55
N CYS A 58 7.02 -13.16 8.61
CA CYS A 58 7.27 -12.58 9.93
C CYS A 58 8.64 -13.00 10.49
N TRP A 59 9.37 -12.05 11.06
CA TRP A 59 10.66 -12.31 11.69
C TRP A 59 10.53 -13.19 12.93
N GLU A 60 9.53 -12.91 13.77
CA GLU A 60 9.34 -13.61 15.05
C GLU A 60 8.59 -14.95 14.88
N VAL A 61 7.79 -15.10 13.82
CA VAL A 61 6.97 -16.27 13.56
C VAL A 61 7.16 -16.69 12.10
N PRO A 62 8.24 -17.44 11.79
CA PRO A 62 8.64 -17.71 10.40
C PRO A 62 7.65 -18.51 9.55
N ASN A 63 6.68 -19.18 10.16
CA ASN A 63 5.60 -19.90 9.47
C ASN A 63 4.37 -19.01 9.17
N VAL A 64 4.45 -17.70 9.41
CA VAL A 64 3.40 -16.73 9.10
C VAL A 64 3.86 -15.79 7.99
N LEU A 65 3.06 -15.68 6.93
CA LEU A 65 3.23 -14.72 5.85
C LEU A 65 2.07 -13.71 5.87
N LEU A 66 2.39 -12.43 5.74
CA LEU A 66 1.41 -11.33 5.70
C LEU A 66 1.26 -10.83 4.26
N ASN A 67 0.24 -11.31 3.56
CA ASN A 67 0.03 -11.07 2.13
C ASN A 67 -1.08 -10.03 1.86
N ASP A 68 -1.02 -8.92 2.58
CA ASP A 68 -1.95 -7.79 2.43
C ASP A 68 -1.20 -6.44 2.42
N GLY A 69 -1.93 -5.33 2.46
CA GLY A 69 -1.34 -3.99 2.48
C GLY A 69 -0.58 -3.63 3.75
N SER A 70 -0.68 -4.41 4.81
CA SER A 70 0.02 -4.14 6.07
C SER A 70 1.54 -4.18 5.91
N ALA A 71 2.05 -5.00 4.97
CA ALA A 71 3.48 -5.13 4.68
C ALA A 71 4.10 -3.91 3.97
N PHE A 72 3.31 -2.98 3.48
CA PHE A 72 3.83 -1.79 2.80
C PHE A 72 4.53 -0.84 3.77
N CYS A 73 5.68 -0.31 3.36
CA CYS A 73 6.40 0.74 4.09
C CYS A 73 5.77 2.12 3.89
N SER A 74 5.11 2.34 2.76
CA SER A 74 4.39 3.55 2.39
C SER A 74 3.38 3.24 1.30
N ASN A 75 2.39 4.12 1.12
CA ASN A 75 1.47 4.06 0.00
C ASN A 75 1.63 5.30 -0.89
N ALA A 76 1.47 5.12 -2.19
CA ALA A 76 1.44 6.21 -3.16
C ALA A 76 0.00 6.72 -3.34
N ASP A 77 -0.20 7.64 -4.28
CA ASP A 77 -1.50 8.18 -4.69
C ASP A 77 -2.34 7.19 -5.51
N LYS A 78 -1.84 5.99 -5.78
CA LYS A 78 -2.49 4.95 -6.58
C LYS A 78 -3.13 3.87 -5.71
N ASN A 79 -4.15 3.22 -6.27
CA ASN A 79 -4.80 2.08 -5.64
C ASN A 79 -3.80 0.93 -5.41
N PRO A 80 -3.68 0.36 -4.20
CA PRO A 80 -2.60 -0.55 -3.85
C PRO A 80 -2.84 -2.01 -4.25
N THR A 81 -4.05 -2.41 -4.62
CA THR A 81 -4.45 -3.81 -4.77
C THR A 81 -3.57 -4.60 -5.73
N LEU A 82 -3.22 -4.02 -6.90
CA LEU A 82 -2.36 -4.72 -7.86
C LEU A 82 -0.97 -5.00 -7.27
N THR A 83 -0.41 -4.05 -6.52
CA THR A 83 0.87 -4.23 -5.84
C THR A 83 0.77 -5.25 -4.71
N ILE A 84 -0.32 -5.26 -3.94
CA ILE A 84 -0.59 -6.30 -2.93
C ILE A 84 -0.57 -7.68 -3.57
N MET A 85 -1.29 -7.86 -4.68
CA MET A 85 -1.33 -9.14 -5.41
C MET A 85 0.05 -9.57 -5.93
N ALA A 86 0.83 -8.65 -6.47
CA ALA A 86 2.18 -8.93 -6.94
C ALA A 86 3.13 -9.36 -5.80
N LEU A 87 3.05 -8.71 -4.66
CA LEU A 87 3.84 -9.08 -3.47
C LEU A 87 3.40 -10.42 -2.91
N ALA A 88 2.09 -10.69 -2.84
CA ALA A 88 1.57 -11.98 -2.40
C ALA A 88 2.03 -13.12 -3.32
N TRP A 89 2.01 -12.91 -4.63
CA TRP A 89 2.51 -13.88 -5.60
C TRP A 89 4.00 -14.17 -5.36
N ARG A 90 4.83 -13.14 -5.28
CA ARG A 90 6.27 -13.29 -5.00
C ARG A 90 6.53 -14.05 -3.69
N ALA A 91 5.79 -13.74 -2.63
CA ALA A 91 5.90 -14.41 -1.34
C ALA A 91 5.51 -15.89 -1.44
N THR A 92 4.46 -16.19 -2.21
CA THR A 92 3.99 -17.57 -2.43
C THR A 92 4.98 -18.39 -3.25
N ASP A 93 5.58 -17.82 -4.30
CA ASP A 93 6.62 -18.50 -5.07
C ASP A 93 7.82 -18.85 -4.19
N HIS A 94 8.26 -17.92 -3.35
CA HIS A 94 9.32 -18.16 -2.38
C HIS A 94 8.95 -19.25 -1.38
N LEU A 95 7.74 -19.23 -0.84
CA LEU A 95 7.23 -20.27 0.07
C LEU A 95 7.29 -21.66 -0.57
N ILE A 96 6.84 -21.79 -1.82
CA ILE A 96 6.88 -23.07 -2.56
C ILE A 96 8.32 -23.55 -2.74
N GLU A 97 9.23 -22.65 -3.05
CA GLU A 97 10.66 -22.99 -3.20
C GLU A 97 11.26 -23.48 -1.88
N GLU A 98 11.00 -22.80 -0.77
CA GLU A 98 11.51 -23.19 0.55
C GLU A 98 10.91 -24.51 1.06
N MET A 99 9.62 -24.75 0.78
CA MET A 99 8.99 -26.05 1.05
C MET A 99 9.65 -27.18 0.26
N ARG A 100 9.98 -26.97 -1.03
CA ARG A 100 10.67 -27.98 -1.86
C ARG A 100 12.07 -28.28 -1.37
N LYS A 101 12.74 -27.31 -0.74
CA LYS A 101 14.08 -27.48 -0.14
C LYS A 101 14.02 -28.11 1.25
N GLY A 102 12.85 -28.23 1.84
CA GLY A 102 12.67 -28.74 3.23
C GLY A 102 13.06 -27.72 4.31
N ASN A 103 13.03 -26.43 3.98
CA ASN A 103 13.35 -25.35 4.91
C ASN A 103 12.14 -24.87 5.73
N LEU A 104 10.93 -25.31 5.36
CA LEU A 104 9.66 -24.99 6.01
C LEU A 104 8.81 -26.24 6.20
#